data_e165c80bb2400e4e3a76ebe604208c48
#
_entry.id   e165c80bb2400e4e3a76ebe604208c48
#
_cell.length_a   1.000
_cell.length_b   1.000
_cell.length_c   1.000
_cell.angle_alpha   90.00
_cell.angle_beta   90.00
_cell.angle_gamma   90.00
#
_symmetry.space_group_name_H-M   'P 1'
#
loop_
_entity.id
_entity.type
_entity.pdbx_description
1 polymer ?
#
loop_
_entity_poly.entity_id
_entity_poly.type
_entity_poly.pdbx_seq_one_letter_code
_entity_poly.pdbx_strand_id
1 'polypeptide(L)'
;MNTTDTEPELPRFSPLPPAHPPQPFVVRSHGDSDPGRVRASNEDHFVIMELARTMYVHGTNIHQAKAQYSHHRGHIFIVADGMGGHRAGEVASALTVMTIEGFLLNTLNRFTNLQAPEEHVVMQEFQSAVFQADAKIFEEAARHPELLGMGTTLTMALAVEWQLFVAHAGDSRAYLFSKDRLQQLTQDHTLVAEMVRDGKLSATEASHHPSRHVVTNVLGGAEPGVRVEMHRLALEPDDLLLMCSDGLTEMVTDERLAAVIRE
;
A
#
# COMPACT_ATOMS: atom_id res chain seq x y z
N MET A 1 -17.60 23.51 39.79
CA MET A 1 -16.83 22.38 39.22
C MET A 1 -16.92 22.53 37.72
N ASN A 2 -15.88 23.13 37.13
CA ASN A 2 -15.77 23.28 35.66
C ASN A 2 -15.02 22.09 35.10
N THR A 3 -15.71 21.25 34.38
CA THR A 3 -15.09 20.21 33.55
C THR A 3 -14.73 20.87 32.21
N THR A 4 -13.45 21.13 32.00
CA THR A 4 -12.91 21.51 30.70
C THR A 4 -12.80 20.22 29.87
N ASP A 5 -13.74 20.02 28.93
CA ASP A 5 -13.61 19.06 27.85
C ASP A 5 -12.43 19.48 26.96
N THR A 6 -11.34 18.76 27.04
CA THR A 6 -10.24 18.86 26.08
C THR A 6 -10.58 18.03 24.86
N GLU A 7 -10.99 18.68 23.77
CA GLU A 7 -11.06 18.06 22.46
C GLU A 7 -9.68 17.51 22.08
N PRO A 8 -9.62 16.30 21.46
CA PRO A 8 -8.35 15.75 21.00
C PRO A 8 -7.79 16.62 19.87
N GLU A 9 -6.58 17.17 20.09
CA GLU A 9 -5.87 17.93 19.06
C GLU A 9 -5.59 16.98 17.86
N LEU A 10 -6.18 17.34 16.71
CA LEU A 10 -5.85 16.73 15.42
C LEU A 10 -4.37 17.00 15.11
N PRO A 11 -3.65 16.04 14.52
CA PRO A 11 -2.25 16.22 14.17
C PRO A 11 -2.07 17.40 13.23
N ARG A 12 -1.23 18.35 13.61
CA ARG A 12 -0.89 19.54 12.81
C ARG A 12 0.02 19.10 11.66
N PHE A 13 -0.55 19.04 10.46
CA PHE A 13 0.23 18.81 9.24
C PHE A 13 1.13 20.01 8.95
N SER A 14 2.41 19.73 8.62
CA SER A 14 3.34 20.74 8.15
C SER A 14 2.84 21.34 6.83
N PRO A 15 3.00 22.64 6.58
CA PRO A 15 2.62 23.26 5.31
C PRO A 15 3.37 22.60 4.16
N LEU A 16 2.67 22.39 3.06
CA LEU A 16 3.24 21.85 1.82
C LEU A 16 4.46 22.68 1.38
N PRO A 17 5.54 22.05 0.91
CA PRO A 17 6.65 22.76 0.30
C PRO A 17 6.17 23.55 -0.92
N PRO A 18 6.89 24.62 -1.31
CA PRO A 18 6.51 25.44 -2.48
C PRO A 18 6.43 24.59 -3.73
N ALA A 19 5.47 24.89 -4.60
CA ALA A 19 5.25 24.20 -5.86
C ALA A 19 6.55 24.10 -6.66
N HIS A 20 6.95 22.87 -6.99
CA HIS A 20 8.08 22.64 -7.87
C HIS A 20 7.84 23.29 -9.26
N PRO A 21 8.91 23.70 -9.99
CA PRO A 21 8.74 24.15 -11.37
C PRO A 21 8.05 23.04 -12.17
N PRO A 22 7.32 23.38 -13.25
CA PRO A 22 6.48 22.44 -13.99
C PRO A 22 7.34 21.44 -14.78
N GLN A 23 7.95 20.48 -14.08
CA GLN A 23 8.52 19.29 -14.70
C GLN A 23 7.41 18.25 -14.85
N PRO A 24 7.35 17.53 -15.97
CA PRO A 24 6.37 16.47 -16.13
C PRO A 24 6.62 15.39 -15.06
N PHE A 25 5.57 15.04 -14.32
CA PHE A 25 5.62 13.91 -13.39
C PHE A 25 5.66 12.62 -14.22
N VAL A 26 6.79 11.94 -14.21
CA VAL A 26 7.01 10.70 -14.94
C VAL A 26 7.38 9.61 -13.95
N VAL A 27 6.61 8.54 -13.95
CA VAL A 27 6.88 7.36 -13.11
C VAL A 27 7.46 6.26 -13.99
N ARG A 28 8.55 5.65 -13.53
CA ARG A 28 9.08 4.39 -14.05
C ARG A 28 8.90 3.35 -12.98
N SER A 29 8.38 2.19 -13.34
CA SER A 29 8.08 1.13 -12.38
C SER A 29 8.54 -0.22 -12.90
N HIS A 30 8.91 -1.08 -11.98
CA HIS A 30 9.22 -2.48 -12.19
C HIS A 30 8.70 -3.29 -11.00
N GLY A 31 8.30 -4.53 -11.25
CA GLY A 31 7.90 -5.46 -10.20
C GLY A 31 8.37 -6.86 -10.56
N ASP A 32 8.72 -7.63 -9.55
CA ASP A 32 9.12 -9.02 -9.69
C ASP A 32 8.62 -9.83 -8.49
N SER A 33 8.48 -11.14 -8.67
CA SER A 33 8.00 -12.07 -7.65
C SER A 33 8.79 -13.36 -7.75
N ASP A 34 9.38 -13.80 -6.63
CA ASP A 34 10.22 -14.98 -6.55
C ASP A 34 9.73 -15.90 -5.42
N PRO A 35 9.43 -17.19 -5.66
CA PRO A 35 8.98 -18.13 -4.63
C PRO A 35 10.07 -18.46 -3.61
N GLY A 36 11.29 -18.00 -3.81
CA GLY A 36 12.46 -18.36 -3.00
C GLY A 36 12.92 -19.80 -3.24
N ARG A 37 13.71 -20.31 -2.29
CA ARG A 37 14.37 -21.63 -2.44
C ARG A 37 13.75 -22.71 -1.55
N VAL A 38 12.79 -22.38 -0.72
CA VAL A 38 12.27 -23.29 0.33
C VAL A 38 10.81 -23.63 0.09
N ARG A 39 9.98 -22.65 -0.29
CA ARG A 39 8.55 -22.85 -0.53
C ARG A 39 8.30 -23.40 -1.95
N ALA A 40 7.29 -24.27 -2.09
CA ALA A 40 6.88 -24.81 -3.39
C ALA A 40 5.98 -23.86 -4.16
N SER A 41 5.31 -22.93 -3.49
CA SER A 41 4.40 -21.92 -4.05
C SER A 41 4.71 -20.55 -3.44
N ASN A 42 4.41 -19.51 -4.20
CA ASN A 42 4.44 -18.14 -3.73
C ASN A 42 3.01 -17.68 -3.46
N GLU A 43 2.79 -17.13 -2.27
CA GLU A 43 1.49 -16.61 -1.82
C GLU A 43 1.42 -15.09 -1.96
N ASP A 44 2.51 -14.46 -2.42
CA ASP A 44 2.60 -13.02 -2.67
C ASP A 44 1.97 -12.65 -4.00
N HIS A 45 1.24 -11.55 -3.99
CA HIS A 45 0.76 -10.89 -5.21
C HIS A 45 1.14 -9.43 -5.22
N PHE A 46 1.44 -8.92 -6.40
CA PHE A 46 1.61 -7.48 -6.61
C PHE A 46 0.88 -7.01 -7.86
N VAL A 47 0.58 -5.72 -7.91
CA VAL A 47 0.10 -5.08 -9.12
C VAL A 47 0.66 -3.68 -9.26
N ILE A 48 0.97 -3.33 -10.49
CA ILE A 48 1.37 -1.99 -10.91
C ILE A 48 0.35 -1.55 -11.96
N MET A 49 -0.35 -0.45 -11.71
CA MET A 49 -1.37 0.04 -12.63
C MET A 49 -1.33 1.57 -12.79
N GLU A 50 -1.81 2.02 -13.93
CA GLU A 50 -1.98 3.44 -14.23
C GLU A 50 -3.47 3.77 -14.34
N LEU A 51 -3.90 4.79 -13.63
CA LEU A 51 -5.23 5.38 -13.75
C LEU A 51 -5.17 6.55 -14.71
N ALA A 52 -5.94 6.49 -15.81
CA ALA A 52 -6.04 7.57 -16.78
C ALA A 52 -7.48 7.70 -17.27
N ARG A 53 -7.89 8.95 -17.62
CA ARG A 53 -9.14 9.16 -18.37
C ARG A 53 -8.88 9.03 -19.85
N THR A 54 -9.75 8.31 -20.51
CA THR A 54 -9.70 8.14 -21.97
C THR A 54 -11.04 8.54 -22.60
N MET A 55 -11.00 9.31 -23.66
CA MET A 55 -12.15 9.65 -24.49
C MET A 55 -11.96 9.04 -25.88
N TYR A 56 -12.95 8.26 -26.35
CA TYR A 56 -12.99 7.73 -27.71
C TYR A 56 -13.93 8.56 -28.56
N VAL A 57 -13.42 9.07 -29.69
CA VAL A 57 -14.23 9.83 -30.66
C VAL A 57 -14.68 8.89 -31.76
N HIS A 58 -15.96 8.59 -31.82
CA HIS A 58 -16.55 7.69 -32.82
C HIS A 58 -16.84 8.35 -34.16
N GLY A 59 -17.05 9.67 -34.17
CA GLY A 59 -17.28 10.44 -35.40
C GLY A 59 -16.97 11.92 -35.18
N THR A 60 -16.32 12.53 -36.18
CA THR A 60 -16.01 13.99 -36.20
C THR A 60 -15.62 14.41 -37.61
N ASN A 61 -15.87 15.67 -37.92
CA ASN A 61 -15.35 16.33 -39.11
C ASN A 61 -14.10 17.17 -38.83
N ILE A 62 -13.60 17.14 -37.61
CA ILE A 62 -12.37 17.81 -37.17
C ILE A 62 -11.23 16.82 -37.26
N HIS A 63 -10.07 17.28 -37.78
CA HIS A 63 -8.89 16.43 -37.84
C HIS A 63 -8.27 16.32 -36.44
N GLN A 64 -8.57 15.23 -35.76
CA GLN A 64 -8.07 14.93 -34.42
C GLN A 64 -7.85 13.43 -34.18
N ALA A 65 -7.12 13.07 -33.12
CA ALA A 65 -6.93 11.69 -32.73
C ALA A 65 -8.25 11.03 -32.33
N LYS A 66 -8.44 9.76 -32.72
CA LYS A 66 -9.63 8.96 -32.33
C LYS A 66 -9.70 8.64 -30.84
N ALA A 67 -8.56 8.60 -30.15
CA ALA A 67 -8.46 8.45 -28.72
C ALA A 67 -7.71 9.64 -28.13
N GLN A 68 -8.24 10.21 -27.07
CA GLN A 68 -7.63 11.29 -26.31
C GLN A 68 -7.49 10.85 -24.86
N TYR A 69 -6.35 11.12 -24.25
CA TYR A 69 -6.01 10.74 -22.90
C TYR A 69 -5.88 11.99 -22.02
N SER A 70 -6.28 11.87 -20.77
CA SER A 70 -5.98 12.89 -19.76
C SER A 70 -4.47 13.02 -19.57
N HIS A 71 -3.99 14.24 -19.37
CA HIS A 71 -2.61 14.49 -18.94
C HIS A 71 -2.37 14.11 -17.47
N HIS A 72 -3.45 14.10 -16.66
CA HIS A 72 -3.38 13.70 -15.26
C HIS A 72 -3.48 12.19 -15.16
N ARG A 73 -2.48 11.57 -14.56
CA ARG A 73 -2.38 10.13 -14.34
C ARG A 73 -2.11 9.86 -12.88
N GLY A 74 -2.72 8.81 -12.37
CA GLY A 74 -2.39 8.23 -11.08
C GLY A 74 -1.67 6.91 -11.29
N HIS A 75 -0.63 6.64 -10.52
CA HIS A 75 0.08 5.36 -10.52
C HIS A 75 -0.18 4.65 -9.21
N ILE A 76 -0.70 3.43 -9.29
CA ILE A 76 -1.03 2.61 -8.11
C ILE A 76 -0.13 1.40 -8.09
N PHE A 77 0.36 1.10 -6.88
CA PHE A 77 1.20 -0.03 -6.57
C PHE A 77 0.58 -0.76 -5.41
N ILE A 78 0.51 -2.08 -5.49
CA ILE A 78 -0.02 -2.93 -4.41
C ILE A 78 0.93 -4.10 -4.23
N VAL A 79 1.22 -4.44 -2.96
CA VAL A 79 1.87 -5.67 -2.53
C VAL A 79 0.98 -6.30 -1.48
N ALA A 80 0.73 -7.60 -1.61
CA ALA A 80 -0.09 -8.40 -0.70
C ALA A 80 0.60 -9.75 -0.47
N ASP A 81 0.97 -10.04 0.78
CA ASP A 81 1.58 -11.29 1.21
C ASP A 81 0.51 -12.16 1.85
N GLY A 82 0.27 -13.31 1.27
CA GLY A 82 -0.80 -14.23 1.68
C GLY A 82 -0.39 -15.13 2.84
N MET A 83 -1.29 -15.32 3.79
CA MET A 83 -1.09 -16.16 4.96
C MET A 83 -2.29 -17.10 5.19
N GLY A 84 -2.02 -18.24 5.84
CA GLY A 84 -3.06 -19.27 6.12
C GLY A 84 -2.76 -20.64 5.52
N GLY A 85 -1.54 -20.82 5.02
CA GLY A 85 -0.99 -22.05 4.42
C GLY A 85 -1.36 -22.24 2.96
N HIS A 86 -0.35 -22.47 2.16
CA HIS A 86 -0.34 -22.78 0.72
C HIS A 86 -1.46 -22.14 -0.12
N ARG A 87 -2.62 -22.81 -0.21
CA ARG A 87 -3.70 -22.37 -1.08
C ARG A 87 -4.53 -21.20 -0.49
N ALA A 88 -4.64 -21.14 0.83
CA ALA A 88 -5.49 -20.16 1.47
C ALA A 88 -4.87 -18.76 1.43
N GLY A 89 -3.55 -18.65 1.64
CA GLY A 89 -2.82 -17.38 1.51
C GLY A 89 -2.83 -16.84 0.10
N GLU A 90 -2.55 -17.69 -0.91
CA GLU A 90 -2.61 -17.32 -2.34
C GLU A 90 -3.98 -16.78 -2.74
N VAL A 91 -5.06 -17.40 -2.26
CA VAL A 91 -6.43 -16.94 -2.52
C VAL A 91 -6.71 -15.60 -1.84
N ALA A 92 -6.27 -15.41 -0.60
CA ALA A 92 -6.50 -14.17 0.14
C ALA A 92 -5.79 -12.97 -0.50
N SER A 93 -4.51 -13.11 -0.86
CA SER A 93 -3.73 -12.03 -1.49
C SER A 93 -4.25 -11.71 -2.89
N ALA A 94 -4.54 -12.72 -3.73
CA ALA A 94 -5.14 -12.52 -5.05
C ALA A 94 -6.50 -11.83 -4.97
N LEU A 95 -7.38 -12.30 -4.08
CA LEU A 95 -8.72 -11.73 -3.88
C LEU A 95 -8.67 -10.27 -3.43
N THR A 96 -7.70 -9.94 -2.58
CA THR A 96 -7.46 -8.56 -2.12
C THR A 96 -7.09 -7.66 -3.27
N VAL A 97 -6.09 -8.04 -4.08
CA VAL A 97 -5.66 -7.27 -5.24
C VAL A 97 -6.82 -7.06 -6.21
N MET A 98 -7.52 -8.12 -6.60
CA MET A 98 -8.66 -8.05 -7.55
C MET A 98 -9.82 -7.21 -7.01
N THR A 99 -10.10 -7.26 -5.71
CA THR A 99 -11.19 -6.46 -5.11
C THR A 99 -10.83 -4.99 -5.12
N ILE A 100 -9.59 -4.64 -4.79
CA ILE A 100 -9.11 -3.25 -4.82
C ILE A 100 -9.08 -2.72 -6.26
N GLU A 101 -8.61 -3.49 -7.24
CA GLU A 101 -8.68 -3.11 -8.66
C GLU A 101 -10.11 -2.79 -9.09
N GLY A 102 -11.06 -3.68 -8.80
CA GLY A 102 -12.48 -3.48 -9.12
C GLY A 102 -13.08 -2.25 -8.43
N PHE A 103 -12.73 -2.02 -7.16
CA PHE A 103 -13.16 -0.84 -6.40
C PHE A 103 -12.63 0.43 -7.04
N LEU A 104 -11.33 0.51 -7.31
CA LEU A 104 -10.68 1.67 -7.90
C LEU A 104 -11.25 1.98 -9.29
N LEU A 105 -11.48 0.97 -10.12
CA LEU A 105 -12.08 1.14 -11.43
C LEU A 105 -13.50 1.73 -11.35
N ASN A 106 -14.30 1.32 -10.37
CA ASN A 106 -15.66 1.81 -10.17
C ASN A 106 -15.71 3.20 -9.50
N THR A 107 -14.70 3.57 -8.73
CA THR A 107 -14.63 4.86 -8.02
C THR A 107 -13.77 5.88 -8.75
N LEU A 108 -13.24 5.57 -9.92
CA LEU A 108 -12.38 6.44 -10.74
C LEU A 108 -12.88 7.88 -10.89
N ASN A 109 -14.21 8.09 -10.95
CA ASN A 109 -14.79 9.43 -11.04
C ASN A 109 -14.44 10.33 -9.85
N ARG A 110 -14.13 9.77 -8.70
CA ARG A 110 -13.77 10.51 -7.48
C ARG A 110 -12.28 10.86 -7.46
N PHE A 111 -11.43 10.01 -8.05
CA PHE A 111 -10.01 10.28 -8.23
C PHE A 111 -9.71 11.22 -9.42
N THR A 112 -10.70 11.48 -10.27
CA THR A 112 -10.49 12.18 -11.55
C THR A 112 -10.38 13.69 -11.44
N ASN A 113 -10.54 14.27 -10.26
CA ASN A 113 -10.14 15.65 -9.99
C ASN A 113 -8.68 15.70 -9.52
N LEU A 114 -7.81 14.99 -10.26
CA LEU A 114 -6.40 14.75 -9.92
C LEU A 114 -5.53 16.03 -9.91
N GLN A 115 -6.08 17.21 -10.22
CA GLN A 115 -5.34 18.47 -10.14
C GLN A 115 -5.00 18.91 -8.71
N ALA A 116 -5.82 18.50 -7.74
CA ALA A 116 -5.55 18.59 -6.31
C ALA A 116 -6.53 17.63 -5.62
N PRO A 117 -6.22 16.33 -5.53
CA PRO A 117 -7.10 15.40 -4.83
C PRO A 117 -7.23 15.91 -3.39
N GLU A 118 -8.47 16.13 -2.96
CA GLU A 118 -8.72 16.45 -1.57
C GLU A 118 -8.22 15.24 -0.76
N GLU A 119 -7.23 15.45 0.05
CA GLU A 119 -6.52 14.41 0.82
C GLU A 119 -7.49 13.45 1.50
N HIS A 120 -8.48 14.01 2.19
CA HIS A 120 -9.46 13.21 2.92
C HIS A 120 -10.28 12.30 2.00
N VAL A 121 -10.54 12.69 0.74
CA VAL A 121 -11.27 11.85 -0.23
C VAL A 121 -10.42 10.64 -0.61
N VAL A 122 -9.14 10.83 -0.94
CA VAL A 122 -8.24 9.73 -1.28
C VAL A 122 -8.11 8.76 -0.11
N MET A 123 -7.91 9.30 1.10
CA MET A 123 -7.78 8.49 2.31
C MET A 123 -9.05 7.69 2.61
N GLN A 124 -10.23 8.29 2.48
CA GLN A 124 -11.52 7.61 2.65
C GLN A 124 -11.73 6.50 1.60
N GLU A 125 -11.42 6.77 0.34
CA GLU A 125 -11.53 5.77 -0.72
C GLU A 125 -10.56 4.60 -0.50
N PHE A 126 -9.32 4.87 -0.07
CA PHE A 126 -8.37 3.81 0.28
C PHE A 126 -8.87 2.96 1.44
N GLN A 127 -9.34 3.58 2.51
CA GLN A 127 -9.91 2.87 3.65
C GLN A 127 -11.12 2.03 3.23
N SER A 128 -11.99 2.57 2.38
CA SER A 128 -13.16 1.86 1.86
C SER A 128 -12.76 0.66 0.99
N ALA A 129 -11.73 0.81 0.15
CA ALA A 129 -11.18 -0.30 -0.66
C ALA A 129 -10.65 -1.43 0.22
N VAL A 130 -9.90 -1.10 1.28
CA VAL A 130 -9.36 -2.09 2.22
C VAL A 130 -10.46 -2.81 2.96
N PHE A 131 -11.46 -2.10 3.49
CA PHE A 131 -12.59 -2.72 4.18
C PHE A 131 -13.42 -3.61 3.26
N GLN A 132 -13.59 -3.23 1.99
CA GLN A 132 -14.28 -4.08 1.03
C GLN A 132 -13.48 -5.35 0.72
N ALA A 133 -12.16 -5.26 0.61
CA ALA A 133 -11.30 -6.43 0.42
C ALA A 133 -11.33 -7.35 1.64
N ASP A 134 -11.25 -6.81 2.85
CA ASP A 134 -11.38 -7.57 4.10
C ASP A 134 -12.70 -8.33 4.18
N ALA A 135 -13.82 -7.66 3.96
CA ALA A 135 -15.15 -8.27 3.94
C ALA A 135 -15.24 -9.39 2.89
N LYS A 136 -14.61 -9.20 1.73
CA LYS A 136 -14.62 -10.18 0.63
C LYS A 136 -13.87 -11.46 0.98
N ILE A 137 -12.77 -11.35 1.73
CA ILE A 137 -12.03 -12.52 2.25
C ILE A 137 -12.93 -13.33 3.19
N PHE A 138 -13.62 -12.68 4.13
CA PHE A 138 -14.55 -13.39 5.04
C PHE A 138 -15.73 -14.00 4.31
N GLU A 139 -16.29 -13.35 3.28
CA GLU A 139 -17.34 -13.94 2.45
C GLU A 139 -16.88 -15.22 1.75
N GLU A 140 -15.67 -15.22 1.22
CA GLU A 140 -15.13 -16.38 0.51
C GLU A 140 -14.78 -17.52 1.48
N ALA A 141 -14.19 -17.21 2.63
CA ALA A 141 -13.92 -18.19 3.69
C ALA A 141 -15.22 -18.84 4.22
N ALA A 142 -16.31 -18.07 4.28
CA ALA A 142 -17.62 -18.61 4.71
C ALA A 142 -18.24 -19.58 3.67
N ARG A 143 -17.93 -19.42 2.37
CA ARG A 143 -18.37 -20.32 1.30
C ARG A 143 -17.49 -21.56 1.17
N HIS A 144 -16.23 -21.44 1.57
CA HIS A 144 -15.17 -22.43 1.40
C HIS A 144 -14.48 -22.72 2.75
N PRO A 145 -14.99 -23.69 3.53
CA PRO A 145 -14.47 -23.99 4.87
C PRO A 145 -12.97 -24.33 4.90
N GLU A 146 -12.42 -24.82 3.80
CA GLU A 146 -10.99 -25.11 3.64
C GLU A 146 -10.11 -23.84 3.59
N LEU A 147 -10.73 -22.66 3.43
CA LEU A 147 -10.07 -21.36 3.42
C LEU A 147 -10.23 -20.59 4.75
N LEU A 148 -10.81 -21.23 5.77
CA LEU A 148 -10.99 -20.59 7.08
C LEU A 148 -9.66 -20.15 7.67
N GLY A 149 -9.64 -18.89 8.12
CA GLY A 149 -8.44 -18.27 8.68
C GLY A 149 -7.45 -17.75 7.62
N MET A 150 -7.80 -17.80 6.32
CA MET A 150 -7.00 -17.16 5.30
C MET A 150 -6.92 -15.65 5.53
N GLY A 151 -5.77 -15.08 5.30
CA GLY A 151 -5.55 -13.65 5.41
C GLY A 151 -4.43 -13.19 4.53
N THR A 152 -4.22 -11.89 4.49
CA THR A 152 -3.11 -11.29 3.73
C THR A 152 -2.71 -9.96 4.32
N THR A 153 -1.45 -9.60 4.18
CA THR A 153 -1.01 -8.22 4.33
C THR A 153 -1.51 -7.37 3.17
N LEU A 154 -1.44 -6.08 3.31
CA LEU A 154 -1.65 -5.13 2.22
C LEU A 154 -0.76 -3.91 2.42
N THR A 155 0.03 -3.60 1.41
CA THR A 155 0.69 -2.30 1.26
C THR A 155 0.31 -1.75 -0.11
N MET A 156 -0.37 -0.61 -0.11
CA MET A 156 -0.87 0.03 -1.32
C MET A 156 -0.38 1.48 -1.37
N ALA A 157 0.05 1.94 -2.54
CA ALA A 157 0.49 3.30 -2.75
C ALA A 157 -0.14 3.91 -4.01
N LEU A 158 -0.51 5.18 -3.96
CA LEU A 158 -0.94 6.00 -5.09
C LEU A 158 -0.02 7.19 -5.25
N ALA A 159 0.67 7.27 -6.36
CA ALA A 159 1.42 8.45 -6.78
C ALA A 159 0.60 9.27 -7.77
N VAL A 160 0.28 10.50 -7.42
CA VAL A 160 -0.44 11.47 -8.25
C VAL A 160 0.33 12.77 -8.24
N GLU A 161 0.82 13.17 -9.41
CA GLU A 161 1.73 14.32 -9.50
C GLU A 161 2.89 14.16 -8.49
N TRP A 162 3.11 15.14 -7.63
CA TRP A 162 4.17 15.12 -6.61
C TRP A 162 3.67 14.72 -5.22
N GLN A 163 2.59 13.91 -5.16
CA GLN A 163 2.04 13.40 -3.91
C GLN A 163 2.01 11.88 -3.92
N LEU A 164 2.38 11.29 -2.79
CA LEU A 164 2.28 9.86 -2.52
C LEU A 164 1.33 9.64 -1.35
N PHE A 165 0.34 8.78 -1.57
CA PHE A 165 -0.55 8.27 -0.54
C PHE A 165 -0.25 6.80 -0.32
N VAL A 166 -0.15 6.36 0.92
CA VAL A 166 0.11 4.98 1.28
C VAL A 166 -0.97 4.49 2.24
N ALA A 167 -1.51 3.30 1.99
CA ALA A 167 -2.36 2.57 2.93
C ALA A 167 -1.72 1.22 3.24
N HIS A 168 -1.72 0.83 4.52
CA HIS A 168 -0.97 -0.33 4.97
C HIS A 168 -1.69 -1.11 6.07
N ALA A 169 -1.58 -2.44 6.00
CA ALA A 169 -1.91 -3.39 7.05
C ALA A 169 -1.02 -4.63 6.89
N GLY A 170 -0.29 -5.00 7.93
CA GLY A 170 0.60 -6.16 7.93
C GLY A 170 2.05 -5.83 8.26
N ASP A 171 2.97 -6.61 7.70
CA ASP A 171 4.42 -6.48 7.85
C ASP A 171 5.17 -6.43 6.49
N SER A 172 4.44 -6.41 5.38
CA SER A 172 4.98 -5.93 4.10
C SER A 172 5.35 -4.44 4.22
N ARG A 173 6.38 -3.99 3.56
CA ARG A 173 6.91 -2.65 3.80
C ARG A 173 6.90 -1.76 2.57
N ALA A 174 6.76 -0.45 2.80
CA ALA A 174 7.05 0.60 1.84
C ALA A 174 8.18 1.48 2.36
N TYR A 175 9.14 1.75 1.49
CA TYR A 175 10.30 2.61 1.73
C TYR A 175 10.34 3.74 0.71
N LEU A 176 10.74 4.92 1.15
CA LEU A 176 11.14 6.01 0.26
C LEU A 176 12.65 6.19 0.33
N PHE A 177 13.30 6.11 -0.82
CA PHE A 177 14.68 6.56 -0.97
C PHE A 177 14.67 7.95 -1.58
N SER A 178 15.10 8.92 -0.79
CA SER A 178 15.14 10.34 -1.14
C SER A 178 16.39 10.97 -0.55
N LYS A 179 17.07 11.83 -1.30
CA LYS A 179 18.28 12.56 -0.84
C LYS A 179 19.32 11.62 -0.22
N ASP A 180 19.56 10.50 -0.89
CA ASP A 180 20.54 9.48 -0.46
C ASP A 180 20.22 8.76 0.86
N ARG A 181 18.96 8.78 1.28
CA ARG A 181 18.47 8.11 2.50
C ARG A 181 17.30 7.19 2.19
N LEU A 182 17.36 5.97 2.69
CA LEU A 182 16.24 5.03 2.71
C LEU A 182 15.47 5.24 4.03
N GLN A 183 14.17 5.47 3.92
CA GLN A 183 13.26 5.62 5.05
C GLN A 183 12.10 4.67 4.91
N GLN A 184 11.86 3.82 5.89
CA GLN A 184 10.64 3.03 5.98
C GLN A 184 9.46 3.97 6.27
N LEU A 185 8.42 3.86 5.46
CA LEU A 185 7.20 4.66 5.58
C LEU A 185 6.14 3.96 6.45
N THR A 186 6.04 2.64 6.35
CA THR A 186 5.05 1.80 7.04
C THR A 186 5.60 1.31 8.39
N GLN A 187 4.71 1.00 9.32
CA GLN A 187 5.06 0.35 10.58
C GLN A 187 4.66 -1.12 10.53
N ASP A 188 5.59 -2.02 10.86
CA ASP A 188 5.24 -3.44 10.91
C ASP A 188 4.17 -3.69 11.99
N HIS A 189 3.09 -4.32 11.59
CA HIS A 189 2.03 -4.79 12.48
C HIS A 189 2.33 -6.22 12.95
N THR A 190 3.46 -6.38 13.63
CA THR A 190 3.85 -7.66 14.27
C THR A 190 3.85 -7.53 15.78
N LEU A 191 3.67 -8.67 16.47
CA LEU A 191 3.70 -8.71 17.92
C LEU A 191 5.00 -8.11 18.48
N VAL A 192 6.13 -8.44 17.88
CA VAL A 192 7.44 -7.93 18.34
C VAL A 192 7.61 -6.45 18.07
N ALA A 193 7.12 -5.94 16.93
CA ALA A 193 7.18 -4.51 16.64
C ALA A 193 6.30 -3.70 17.61
N GLU A 194 5.15 -4.22 18.01
CA GLU A 194 4.32 -3.64 19.08
C GLU A 194 5.06 -3.63 20.42
N MET A 195 5.70 -4.75 20.79
CA MET A 195 6.48 -4.84 22.03
C MET A 195 7.67 -3.87 22.06
N VAL A 196 8.31 -3.63 20.92
CA VAL A 196 9.38 -2.61 20.80
C VAL A 196 8.81 -1.21 21.01
N ARG A 197 7.69 -0.87 20.37
CA ARG A 197 7.02 0.43 20.55
C ARG A 197 6.58 0.68 21.99
N ASP A 198 6.13 -0.37 22.66
CA ASP A 198 5.76 -0.34 24.09
C ASP A 198 6.98 -0.28 25.03
N GLY A 199 8.20 -0.36 24.53
CA GLY A 199 9.42 -0.41 25.32
C GLY A 199 9.64 -1.72 26.09
N LYS A 200 8.94 -2.79 25.70
CA LYS A 200 9.05 -4.12 26.33
C LYS A 200 10.19 -4.95 25.76
N LEU A 201 10.61 -4.66 24.53
CA LEU A 201 11.75 -5.28 23.85
C LEU A 201 12.61 -4.19 23.19
N SER A 202 13.91 -4.43 23.11
CA SER A 202 14.79 -3.71 22.19
C SER A 202 14.64 -4.21 20.77
N ALA A 203 15.02 -3.42 19.76
CA ALA A 203 15.01 -3.85 18.36
C ALA A 203 15.89 -5.09 18.12
N THR A 204 17.01 -5.20 18.84
CA THR A 204 17.90 -6.37 18.76
C THR A 204 17.26 -7.64 19.33
N GLU A 205 16.54 -7.55 20.45
CA GLU A 205 15.80 -8.68 21.00
C GLU A 205 14.65 -9.11 20.09
N ALA A 206 13.93 -8.14 19.50
CA ALA A 206 12.82 -8.39 18.58
C ALA A 206 13.25 -9.19 17.35
N SER A 207 14.41 -8.89 16.75
CA SER A 207 14.91 -9.57 15.56
C SER A 207 15.23 -11.06 15.77
N HIS A 208 15.44 -11.49 17.02
CA HIS A 208 15.72 -12.88 17.40
C HIS A 208 14.55 -13.54 18.15
N HIS A 209 13.44 -12.83 18.34
CA HIS A 209 12.31 -13.34 19.13
C HIS A 209 11.58 -14.48 18.39
N PRO A 210 11.16 -15.56 19.08
CA PRO A 210 10.44 -16.68 18.44
C PRO A 210 9.16 -16.26 17.72
N SER A 211 8.48 -15.21 18.21
CA SER A 211 7.22 -14.71 17.66
C SER A 211 7.41 -13.53 16.69
N ARG A 212 8.59 -13.35 16.08
CA ARG A 212 8.86 -12.21 15.19
C ARG A 212 7.99 -12.19 13.92
N HIS A 213 7.51 -13.39 13.50
CA HIS A 213 6.61 -13.54 12.33
C HIS A 213 5.11 -13.52 12.70
N VAL A 214 4.76 -13.20 13.95
CA VAL A 214 3.35 -13.13 14.36
C VAL A 214 2.79 -11.78 13.99
N VAL A 215 2.02 -11.75 12.90
CA VAL A 215 1.33 -10.54 12.41
C VAL A 215 0.07 -10.31 13.24
N THR A 216 -0.16 -9.06 13.66
CA THR A 216 -1.25 -8.67 14.56
C THR A 216 -2.38 -7.91 13.87
N ASN A 217 -2.20 -7.55 12.60
CA ASN A 217 -3.18 -6.79 11.83
C ASN A 217 -3.07 -7.14 10.34
N VAL A 218 -4.08 -7.80 9.80
CA VAL A 218 -4.15 -8.30 8.42
C VAL A 218 -5.56 -8.15 7.88
N LEU A 219 -5.75 -8.29 6.58
CA LEU A 219 -7.05 -8.48 5.96
C LEU A 219 -7.44 -9.96 6.10
N GLY A 220 -8.68 -10.24 6.46
CA GLY A 220 -9.11 -11.61 6.77
C GLY A 220 -8.56 -12.10 8.12
N GLY A 221 -8.03 -13.33 8.14
CA GLY A 221 -7.53 -13.95 9.37
C GLY A 221 -8.63 -14.55 10.23
N ALA A 222 -8.40 -14.57 11.55
CA ALA A 222 -9.31 -15.22 12.50
C ALA A 222 -10.53 -14.34 12.87
N GLU A 223 -10.34 -13.04 12.92
CA GLU A 223 -11.36 -12.07 13.36
C GLU A 223 -11.41 -10.87 12.40
N PRO A 224 -12.62 -10.34 12.11
CA PRO A 224 -12.76 -9.14 11.28
C PRO A 224 -12.30 -7.89 12.04
N GLY A 225 -11.87 -6.87 11.30
CA GLY A 225 -11.56 -5.56 11.88
C GLY A 225 -10.16 -5.05 11.59
N VAL A 226 -9.75 -5.13 10.32
CA VAL A 226 -8.47 -4.57 9.87
C VAL A 226 -8.35 -3.09 10.22
N ARG A 227 -7.19 -2.70 10.73
CA ARG A 227 -6.81 -1.30 10.98
C ARG A 227 -5.93 -0.82 9.85
N VAL A 228 -6.34 0.25 9.19
CA VAL A 228 -5.61 0.79 8.04
C VAL A 228 -4.68 1.91 8.51
N GLU A 229 -3.38 1.69 8.43
CA GLU A 229 -2.38 2.74 8.59
C GLU A 229 -2.31 3.56 7.31
N MET A 230 -2.29 4.88 7.43
CA MET A 230 -2.36 5.78 6.28
C MET A 230 -1.28 6.84 6.35
N HIS A 231 -0.60 7.09 5.22
CA HIS A 231 0.42 8.12 5.09
C HIS A 231 0.18 8.98 3.85
N ARG A 232 0.60 10.22 3.93
CA ARG A 232 0.72 11.14 2.80
C ARG A 232 2.04 11.87 2.89
N LEU A 233 2.72 11.98 1.76
CA LEU A 233 3.97 12.73 1.66
C LEU A 233 4.11 13.37 0.27
N ALA A 234 4.93 14.42 0.21
CA ALA A 234 5.32 15.02 -1.05
C ALA A 234 6.51 14.24 -1.63
N LEU A 235 6.48 14.04 -2.94
CA LEU A 235 7.59 13.46 -3.70
C LEU A 235 8.48 14.57 -4.25
N GLU A 236 9.76 14.26 -4.39
CA GLU A 236 10.73 15.08 -5.09
C GLU A 236 11.20 14.35 -6.37
N PRO A 237 11.80 15.07 -7.34
CA PRO A 237 12.45 14.42 -8.47
C PRO A 237 13.49 13.41 -8.01
N ASP A 238 13.55 12.27 -8.72
CA ASP A 238 14.48 11.16 -8.45
C ASP A 238 14.21 10.38 -7.16
N ASP A 239 13.10 10.65 -6.47
CA ASP A 239 12.65 9.79 -5.38
C ASP A 239 12.32 8.38 -5.91
N LEU A 240 12.70 7.35 -5.12
CA LEU A 240 12.40 5.96 -5.44
C LEU A 240 11.52 5.35 -4.32
N LEU A 241 10.37 4.82 -4.70
CA LEU A 241 9.51 4.02 -3.83
C LEU A 241 9.86 2.55 -4.00
N LEU A 242 10.24 1.88 -2.90
CA LEU A 242 10.37 0.43 -2.83
C LEU A 242 9.23 -0.13 -1.98
N MET A 243 8.51 -1.11 -2.52
CA MET A 243 7.49 -1.88 -1.79
C MET A 243 7.82 -3.36 -1.87
N CYS A 244 7.70 -4.08 -0.77
CA CYS A 244 8.07 -5.50 -0.71
C CYS A 244 7.32 -6.24 0.39
N SER A 245 7.20 -7.56 0.24
CA SER A 245 6.83 -8.47 1.33
C SER A 245 8.00 -8.71 2.29
N ASP A 246 7.75 -9.43 3.38
CA ASP A 246 8.76 -9.80 4.39
C ASP A 246 9.87 -10.68 3.80
N GLY A 247 9.58 -11.44 2.72
CA GLY A 247 10.55 -12.27 2.03
C GLY A 247 11.82 -11.54 1.60
N LEU A 248 11.75 -10.23 1.34
CA LEU A 248 12.92 -9.40 1.07
C LEU A 248 13.58 -8.92 2.37
N THR A 249 12.81 -8.37 3.29
CA THR A 249 13.34 -7.66 4.47
C THR A 249 13.83 -8.60 5.58
N GLU A 250 13.41 -9.86 5.56
CA GLU A 250 14.02 -10.89 6.41
C GLU A 250 15.41 -11.33 5.95
N MET A 251 15.70 -11.19 4.66
CA MET A 251 16.97 -11.65 4.06
C MET A 251 17.95 -10.50 3.83
N VAL A 252 17.47 -9.26 3.68
CA VAL A 252 18.28 -8.10 3.31
C VAL A 252 18.03 -6.96 4.29
N THR A 253 19.11 -6.44 4.90
CA THR A 253 18.98 -5.29 5.83
C THR A 253 18.73 -3.99 5.09
N ASP A 254 18.17 -2.99 5.79
CA ASP A 254 17.89 -1.68 5.23
C ASP A 254 19.15 -0.98 4.70
N GLU A 255 20.33 -1.19 5.37
CA GLU A 255 21.62 -0.66 4.90
C GLU A 255 22.02 -1.27 3.57
N ARG A 256 21.77 -2.58 3.38
CA ARG A 256 22.09 -3.27 2.13
C ARG A 256 21.12 -2.85 1.02
N LEU A 257 19.83 -2.70 1.32
CA LEU A 257 18.84 -2.15 0.39
C LEU A 257 19.26 -0.75 -0.07
N ALA A 258 19.59 0.13 0.86
CA ALA A 258 20.07 1.47 0.55
C ALA A 258 21.36 1.47 -0.30
N ALA A 259 22.27 0.53 -0.05
CA ALA A 259 23.50 0.40 -0.84
C ALA A 259 23.21 -0.01 -2.29
N VAL A 260 22.32 -0.98 -2.50
CA VAL A 260 21.93 -1.46 -3.85
C VAL A 260 21.19 -0.37 -4.64
N ILE A 261 20.32 0.41 -3.98
CA ILE A 261 19.57 1.49 -4.65
C ILE A 261 20.50 2.61 -5.14
N ARG A 262 21.64 2.81 -4.47
CA ARG A 262 22.67 3.82 -4.90
C ARG A 262 23.51 3.41 -6.09
N GLU A 263 23.64 2.11 -6.36
CA GLU A 263 24.40 1.56 -7.51
C GLU A 263 23.68 1.80 -8.84
#